data_f5fb3f080b4dc2b4f733def1cc115ea9
#
_entry.id   f5fb3f080b4dc2b4f733def1cc115ea9
#
_cell.length_a   1.000
_cell.length_b   1.000
_cell.length_c   1.000
_cell.angle_alpha   90.00
_cell.angle_beta   90.00
_cell.angle_gamma   90.00
#
_symmetry.space_group_name_H-M   'P 1'
#
loop_
_entity.id
_entity.type
_entity.pdbx_description
1 polymer ?
#
loop_
_entity_poly.entity_id
_entity_poly.type
_entity_poly.pdbx_seq_one_letter_code
_entity_poly.pdbx_strand_id
1 'polypeptide(L)'
;MRLSRLFCVTLPSKSICLIKQLQMKKIFVLLMMALATCNLLAKSNFVQVKDGHFVRDGKPYYYVGTNFWYGAILGSEGQGGNRDRLCKELDKMKEMGIDNLRILVGSDGKRGVKTKAEQTLQEAPGVYNDTILAGLDYLLMEMGKRKMVAVLYLNNSWEWSGGYGFYLEHAGMGKAPRPNEDGYPAFMNFVSQYASCQKAHELFYNYVRFILTRTNRYTKKKYKDDPAIMSWQIGNEPRAFSKEALPAFEKWLAEASKLIRSLDKNHLISIGSEGSWGCENDIQCYERICADKNIDYCNIHLWPYNWSWARPDHLIEDLGVACKNTKEYIDDHLQVCARIKKPLVMEEFGYPRDGFSFSPSSTTEGRDGYYKYVFSLVGDNAETDRKSVGRERVC
;
A
#
# COMPACT_ATOMS: atom_id res chain seq x y z
N MET A 1 86.56 -22.91 19.18
CA MET A 1 85.72 -23.67 18.26
C MET A 1 84.71 -24.46 19.01
N ARG A 2 83.44 -24.06 19.04
CA ARG A 2 82.32 -24.86 19.46
C ARG A 2 81.19 -24.75 18.40
N LEU A 3 80.98 -25.85 17.71
CA LEU A 3 79.87 -26.00 16.76
C LEU A 3 78.51 -26.06 17.48
N SER A 4 77.61 -25.15 17.14
CA SER A 4 76.21 -25.24 17.51
C SER A 4 75.51 -26.22 16.58
N ARG A 5 74.99 -27.33 17.11
CA ARG A 5 74.12 -28.26 16.37
C ARG A 5 72.77 -27.66 16.25
N LEU A 6 72.31 -27.37 15.03
CA LEU A 6 70.88 -27.12 14.71
C LEU A 6 70.12 -28.46 14.76
N PHE A 7 69.22 -28.57 15.66
CA PHE A 7 68.19 -29.66 15.66
C PHE A 7 67.07 -29.35 14.69
N CYS A 8 67.10 -30.01 13.55
CA CYS A 8 65.95 -29.98 12.64
C CYS A 8 64.89 -30.98 13.13
N VAL A 9 63.80 -30.51 13.74
CA VAL A 9 62.69 -31.33 14.14
C VAL A 9 61.74 -31.50 12.95
N THR A 10 61.77 -32.63 12.28
CA THR A 10 60.80 -33.02 11.26
C THR A 10 59.54 -33.54 11.91
N LEU A 11 58.46 -32.77 11.81
CA LEU A 11 57.14 -33.20 12.24
C LEU A 11 56.65 -34.36 11.38
N PRO A 12 55.99 -35.41 11.94
CA PRO A 12 55.48 -36.52 11.18
C PRO A 12 54.42 -36.07 10.18
N SER A 13 54.40 -36.62 8.99
CA SER A 13 53.51 -36.20 7.86
C SER A 13 52.00 -36.18 8.21
N LYS A 14 51.58 -36.99 9.15
CA LYS A 14 50.22 -37.00 9.70
C LYS A 14 49.84 -35.73 10.50
N SER A 15 50.81 -35.12 11.20
CA SER A 15 50.62 -33.89 11.98
C SER A 15 50.51 -32.68 11.08
N ILE A 16 51.24 -32.63 9.95
CA ILE A 16 51.15 -31.54 8.94
C ILE A 16 49.78 -31.60 8.24
N CYS A 17 49.27 -32.79 7.96
CA CYS A 17 47.92 -32.97 7.35
C CYS A 17 46.81 -32.51 8.30
N LEU A 18 46.89 -32.81 9.60
CA LEU A 18 45.92 -32.40 10.61
C LEU A 18 45.91 -30.86 10.80
N ILE A 19 47.08 -30.24 10.82
CA ILE A 19 47.19 -28.75 10.90
C ILE A 19 46.59 -28.07 9.68
N LYS A 20 46.86 -28.57 8.47
CA LYS A 20 46.23 -28.05 7.24
C LYS A 20 44.70 -28.21 7.26
N GLN A 21 44.19 -29.34 7.72
CA GLN A 21 42.74 -29.57 7.85
C GLN A 21 42.09 -28.65 8.90
N LEU A 22 42.73 -28.38 10.02
CA LEU A 22 42.24 -27.43 11.03
C LEU A 22 42.26 -25.98 10.50
N GLN A 23 43.32 -25.59 9.76
CA GLN A 23 43.39 -24.27 9.14
C GLN A 23 42.29 -24.10 8.06
N MET A 24 42.09 -25.11 7.20
CA MET A 24 41.00 -25.07 6.22
C MET A 24 39.59 -24.95 6.89
N LYS A 25 39.33 -25.69 7.97
CA LYS A 25 38.08 -25.54 8.73
C LYS A 25 37.90 -24.14 9.34
N LYS A 26 38.98 -23.55 9.89
CA LYS A 26 38.95 -22.18 10.43
C LYS A 26 38.70 -21.15 9.34
N ILE A 27 39.33 -21.28 8.16
CA ILE A 27 39.11 -20.41 7.01
C ILE A 27 37.68 -20.55 6.51
N PHE A 28 37.15 -21.77 6.43
CA PHE A 28 35.77 -22.01 6.02
C PHE A 28 34.74 -21.39 6.99
N VAL A 29 34.99 -21.53 8.32
CA VAL A 29 34.13 -20.90 9.34
C VAL A 29 34.18 -19.37 9.27
N LEU A 30 35.37 -18.81 9.06
CA LEU A 30 35.57 -17.35 8.88
C LEU A 30 34.88 -16.85 7.58
N LEU A 31 34.98 -17.61 6.48
CA LEU A 31 34.27 -17.29 5.23
C LEU A 31 32.71 -17.36 5.41
N MET A 32 32.23 -18.37 6.12
CA MET A 32 30.79 -18.50 6.43
C MET A 32 30.32 -17.39 7.37
N MET A 33 31.11 -16.99 8.36
CA MET A 33 30.82 -15.83 9.20
C MET A 33 30.85 -14.52 8.42
N ALA A 34 31.83 -14.34 7.52
CA ALA A 34 31.91 -13.16 6.65
C ALA A 34 30.74 -13.10 5.66
N LEU A 35 30.31 -14.24 5.09
CA LEU A 35 29.12 -14.35 4.25
C LEU A 35 27.83 -14.09 5.05
N ALA A 36 27.74 -14.56 6.29
CA ALA A 36 26.60 -14.29 7.18
C ALA A 36 26.54 -12.79 7.58
N THR A 37 27.68 -12.17 7.88
CA THR A 37 27.75 -10.73 8.18
C THR A 37 27.52 -9.85 6.95
N CYS A 38 27.97 -10.24 5.76
CA CYS A 38 27.60 -9.55 4.51
C CYS A 38 26.11 -9.61 4.22
N ASN A 39 25.42 -10.72 4.51
CA ASN A 39 23.97 -10.80 4.37
C ASN A 39 23.21 -9.98 5.43
N LEU A 40 23.78 -9.75 6.62
CA LEU A 40 23.22 -8.87 7.65
C LEU A 40 23.46 -7.37 7.38
N LEU A 41 24.44 -7.03 6.51
CA LEU A 41 24.78 -5.66 6.13
C LEU A 41 24.21 -5.24 4.78
N ALA A 42 23.58 -6.16 4.03
CA ALA A 42 22.85 -5.80 2.83
C ALA A 42 21.64 -4.95 3.27
N LYS A 43 21.75 -3.62 3.18
CA LYS A 43 20.63 -2.71 3.36
C LYS A 43 19.52 -3.17 2.44
N SER A 44 18.37 -3.51 3.03
CA SER A 44 17.17 -3.80 2.23
C SER A 44 16.84 -2.55 1.42
N ASN A 45 16.73 -2.68 0.12
CA ASN A 45 16.26 -1.60 -0.75
C ASN A 45 14.74 -1.38 -0.65
N PHE A 46 14.05 -2.25 0.12
CA PHE A 46 12.61 -2.19 0.32
C PHE A 46 12.28 -1.36 1.57
N VAL A 47 11.14 -0.69 1.54
CA VAL A 47 10.58 -0.07 2.74
C VAL A 47 10.16 -1.19 3.70
N GLN A 48 10.45 -1.02 4.97
CA GLN A 48 10.17 -1.98 6.03
C GLN A 48 9.41 -1.30 7.16
N VAL A 49 8.72 -2.08 7.99
CA VAL A 49 8.23 -1.65 9.30
C VAL A 49 9.14 -2.26 10.35
N LYS A 50 9.66 -1.43 11.24
CA LYS A 50 10.49 -1.81 12.37
C LYS A 50 10.09 -1.02 13.60
N ASP A 51 9.77 -1.71 14.68
CA ASP A 51 9.38 -1.10 15.96
C ASP A 51 8.21 -0.09 15.83
N GLY A 52 7.23 -0.38 14.96
CA GLY A 52 6.07 0.48 14.71
C GLY A 52 6.31 1.63 13.72
N HIS A 53 7.49 1.72 13.09
CA HIS A 53 7.85 2.81 12.18
C HIS A 53 8.24 2.31 10.80
N PHE A 54 8.01 3.12 9.78
CA PHE A 54 8.58 2.87 8.46
C PHE A 54 10.08 3.17 8.45
N VAL A 55 10.82 2.27 7.82
CA VAL A 55 12.26 2.40 7.61
C VAL A 55 12.59 2.20 6.14
N ARG A 56 13.37 3.13 5.57
CA ARG A 56 13.90 3.04 4.21
C ARG A 56 15.39 3.32 4.22
N ASP A 57 16.18 2.49 3.56
CA ASP A 57 17.65 2.60 3.54
C ASP A 57 18.27 2.66 4.94
N GLY A 58 17.65 1.97 5.91
CA GLY A 58 18.09 1.93 7.30
C GLY A 58 17.84 3.21 8.11
N LYS A 59 17.00 4.12 7.61
CA LYS A 59 16.60 5.37 8.27
C LYS A 59 15.08 5.43 8.44
N PRO A 60 14.56 6.12 9.47
CA PRO A 60 13.13 6.41 9.57
C PRO A 60 12.62 7.06 8.27
N TYR A 61 11.48 6.59 7.79
CA TYR A 61 10.87 7.06 6.56
C TYR A 61 9.50 7.69 6.85
N TYR A 62 9.48 9.01 6.89
CA TYR A 62 8.26 9.82 6.91
C TYR A 62 8.05 10.38 5.53
N TYR A 63 6.84 10.35 5.01
CA TYR A 63 6.57 10.79 3.66
C TYR A 63 5.27 11.58 3.55
N VAL A 64 5.23 12.43 2.55
CA VAL A 64 4.00 12.97 1.98
C VAL A 64 3.80 12.29 0.64
N GLY A 65 2.61 11.74 0.45
CA GLY A 65 2.22 11.03 -0.78
C GLY A 65 1.03 11.69 -1.46
N THR A 66 0.64 11.13 -2.59
CA THR A 66 -0.58 11.52 -3.27
C THR A 66 -1.25 10.34 -3.96
N ASN A 67 -2.58 10.39 -4.07
CA ASN A 67 -3.32 9.45 -4.90
C ASN A 67 -3.08 9.78 -6.38
N PHE A 68 -2.50 8.82 -7.08
CA PHE A 68 -2.16 8.92 -8.50
C PHE A 68 -2.80 7.76 -9.28
N TRP A 69 -4.11 7.57 -9.06
CA TRP A 69 -4.86 6.40 -9.54
C TRP A 69 -4.74 6.19 -11.05
N TYR A 70 -4.69 7.25 -11.83
CA TYR A 70 -4.61 7.23 -13.30
C TYR A 70 -3.19 7.00 -13.85
N GLY A 71 -2.20 6.75 -13.00
CA GLY A 71 -0.78 6.69 -13.39
C GLY A 71 -0.47 5.63 -14.43
N ALA A 72 -1.10 4.46 -14.38
CA ALA A 72 -0.94 3.41 -15.37
C ALA A 72 -1.51 3.83 -16.75
N ILE A 73 -2.65 4.54 -16.75
CA ILE A 73 -3.26 5.08 -17.97
C ILE A 73 -2.34 6.13 -18.57
N LEU A 74 -1.87 7.08 -17.77
CA LEU A 74 -0.99 8.17 -18.21
C LEU A 74 0.35 7.65 -18.77
N GLY A 75 0.90 6.57 -18.18
CA GLY A 75 2.11 5.90 -18.63
C GLY A 75 1.95 5.01 -19.87
N SER A 76 0.71 4.79 -20.32
CA SER A 76 0.41 3.93 -21.48
C SER A 76 0.64 4.67 -22.82
N GLU A 77 0.63 3.90 -23.90
CA GLU A 77 0.60 4.42 -25.29
C GLU A 77 -0.83 4.43 -25.87
N GLY A 78 -1.82 4.10 -25.02
CA GLY A 78 -3.23 4.07 -25.40
C GLY A 78 -3.94 5.40 -25.16
N GLN A 79 -5.26 5.35 -25.28
CA GLN A 79 -6.12 6.51 -25.01
C GLN A 79 -5.91 7.00 -23.58
N GLY A 80 -5.71 8.30 -23.39
CA GLY A 80 -5.41 8.94 -22.12
C GLY A 80 -3.93 8.87 -21.71
N GLY A 81 -3.08 8.17 -22.48
CA GLY A 81 -1.65 8.09 -22.24
C GLY A 81 -0.91 9.35 -22.68
N ASN A 82 0.07 9.76 -21.86
CA ASN A 82 0.98 10.87 -22.17
C ASN A 82 2.23 10.76 -21.27
N ARG A 83 3.25 10.08 -21.77
CA ARG A 83 4.50 9.83 -21.04
C ARG A 83 5.29 11.08 -20.71
N ASP A 84 5.26 12.10 -21.60
CA ASP A 84 5.95 13.37 -21.33
C ASP A 84 5.29 14.11 -20.16
N ARG A 85 3.95 14.13 -20.12
CA ARG A 85 3.19 14.65 -18.98
C ARG A 85 3.49 13.86 -17.72
N LEU A 86 3.49 12.52 -17.79
CA LEU A 86 3.82 11.66 -16.65
C LEU A 86 5.18 12.04 -16.06
N CYS A 87 6.23 12.12 -16.89
CA CYS A 87 7.57 12.47 -16.43
C CYS A 87 7.61 13.86 -15.77
N LYS A 88 6.95 14.85 -16.36
CA LYS A 88 6.87 16.22 -15.79
C LYS A 88 6.13 16.24 -14.45
N GLU A 89 5.04 15.49 -14.31
CA GLU A 89 4.29 15.39 -13.05
C GLU A 89 5.12 14.69 -11.97
N LEU A 90 5.83 13.59 -12.29
CA LEU A 90 6.73 12.91 -11.36
C LEU A 90 7.89 13.81 -10.93
N ASP A 91 8.50 14.56 -11.85
CA ASP A 91 9.57 15.50 -11.54
C ASP A 91 9.07 16.61 -10.61
N LYS A 92 7.87 17.17 -10.89
CA LYS A 92 7.26 18.20 -10.05
C LYS A 92 6.91 17.70 -8.66
N MET A 93 6.32 16.51 -8.55
CA MET A 93 6.05 15.89 -7.25
C MET A 93 7.33 15.67 -6.46
N LYS A 94 8.39 15.17 -7.11
CA LYS A 94 9.69 14.95 -6.47
C LYS A 94 10.32 16.26 -5.98
N GLU A 95 10.25 17.33 -6.77
CA GLU A 95 10.69 18.67 -6.38
C GLU A 95 9.96 19.18 -5.13
N MET A 96 8.67 18.89 -5.02
CA MET A 96 7.83 19.23 -3.86
C MET A 96 8.05 18.33 -2.63
N GLY A 97 8.92 17.32 -2.72
CA GLY A 97 9.17 16.37 -1.64
C GLY A 97 8.19 15.20 -1.56
N ILE A 98 7.31 15.04 -2.55
CA ILE A 98 6.38 13.90 -2.66
C ILE A 98 7.14 12.76 -3.32
N ASP A 99 7.29 11.63 -2.62
CA ASP A 99 8.02 10.47 -3.12
C ASP A 99 7.25 9.14 -2.97
N ASN A 100 5.98 9.21 -2.57
CA ASN A 100 5.10 8.06 -2.40
C ASN A 100 3.79 8.28 -3.16
N LEU A 101 3.46 7.35 -4.06
CA LEU A 101 2.24 7.44 -4.88
C LEU A 101 1.35 6.24 -4.64
N ARG A 102 0.06 6.49 -4.38
CA ARG A 102 -0.96 5.44 -4.29
C ARG A 102 -1.63 5.26 -5.66
N ILE A 103 -1.54 4.06 -6.23
CA ILE A 103 -1.81 3.79 -7.65
C ILE A 103 -2.85 2.69 -7.78
N LEU A 104 -3.85 2.91 -8.65
CA LEU A 104 -4.86 1.92 -8.99
C LEU A 104 -4.25 0.82 -9.86
N VAL A 105 -4.34 -0.40 -9.38
CA VAL A 105 -4.01 -1.61 -10.12
C VAL A 105 -5.24 -2.52 -10.23
N GLY A 106 -6.15 -2.48 -9.27
CA GLY A 106 -7.45 -3.15 -9.32
C GLY A 106 -8.48 -2.36 -10.14
N SER A 107 -8.31 -2.32 -11.46
CA SER A 107 -9.30 -1.74 -12.37
C SER A 107 -9.82 -2.81 -13.34
N ASP A 108 -11.12 -3.05 -13.25
CA ASP A 108 -11.78 -4.21 -13.82
C ASP A 108 -13.00 -3.82 -14.67
N GLY A 109 -13.26 -4.56 -15.74
CA GLY A 109 -14.41 -4.41 -16.60
C GLY A 109 -14.07 -4.15 -18.07
N LYS A 110 -15.08 -4.18 -18.92
CA LYS A 110 -14.91 -4.00 -20.37
C LYS A 110 -14.64 -2.52 -20.70
N ARG A 111 -13.85 -2.29 -21.76
CA ARG A 111 -13.74 -0.97 -22.40
C ARG A 111 -15.12 -0.42 -22.77
N GLY A 112 -15.33 0.86 -22.52
CA GLY A 112 -16.58 1.55 -22.88
C GLY A 112 -17.75 1.31 -21.90
N VAL A 113 -17.56 0.59 -20.81
CA VAL A 113 -18.48 0.67 -19.67
C VAL A 113 -18.23 2.00 -18.98
N LYS A 114 -19.29 2.78 -18.74
CA LYS A 114 -19.18 4.08 -18.05
C LYS A 114 -18.82 3.87 -16.57
N THR A 115 -17.58 3.52 -16.34
CA THR A 115 -16.92 3.62 -15.03
C THR A 115 -16.05 4.86 -15.05
N LYS A 116 -15.69 5.42 -13.89
CA LYS A 116 -14.79 6.57 -13.84
C LYS A 116 -13.39 6.23 -14.35
N ALA A 117 -12.95 4.97 -14.23
CA ALA A 117 -11.72 4.43 -14.78
C ALA A 117 -12.02 3.68 -16.11
N GLU A 118 -12.15 4.40 -17.21
CA GLU A 118 -12.57 3.83 -18.50
C GLU A 118 -11.54 2.91 -19.16
N GLN A 119 -10.25 3.06 -18.79
CA GLN A 119 -9.17 2.17 -19.25
C GLN A 119 -8.81 1.22 -18.11
N THR A 120 -9.21 -0.04 -18.23
CA THR A 120 -9.00 -1.04 -17.17
C THR A 120 -7.81 -1.95 -17.44
N LEU A 121 -7.19 -2.48 -16.37
CA LEU A 121 -6.11 -3.46 -16.47
C LEU A 121 -6.64 -4.86 -16.78
N GLN A 122 -7.82 -5.20 -16.27
CA GLN A 122 -8.48 -6.49 -16.48
C GLN A 122 -9.84 -6.28 -17.14
N GLU A 123 -10.03 -6.71 -18.39
CA GLU A 123 -11.28 -6.52 -19.15
C GLU A 123 -12.34 -7.58 -18.81
N ALA A 124 -11.90 -8.79 -18.49
CA ALA A 124 -12.68 -9.90 -17.94
C ALA A 124 -11.75 -10.75 -17.08
N PRO A 125 -12.23 -11.63 -16.21
CA PRO A 125 -11.37 -12.47 -15.38
C PRO A 125 -10.33 -13.23 -16.22
N GLY A 126 -9.05 -12.92 -15.98
CA GLY A 126 -7.93 -13.49 -16.73
C GLY A 126 -7.66 -12.88 -18.11
N VAL A 127 -8.43 -11.87 -18.53
CA VAL A 127 -8.21 -11.13 -19.79
C VAL A 127 -7.65 -9.76 -19.47
N TYR A 128 -6.38 -9.53 -19.79
CA TYR A 128 -5.63 -8.35 -19.38
C TYR A 128 -5.36 -7.40 -20.54
N ASN A 129 -5.39 -6.10 -20.24
CA ASN A 129 -5.09 -5.03 -21.17
C ASN A 129 -3.59 -4.74 -21.20
N ASP A 130 -2.89 -5.30 -22.18
CA ASP A 130 -1.43 -5.15 -22.30
C ASP A 130 -0.99 -3.70 -22.47
N THR A 131 -1.82 -2.82 -23.03
CA THR A 131 -1.51 -1.40 -23.19
C THR A 131 -1.42 -0.69 -21.84
N ILE A 132 -2.38 -0.94 -20.95
CA ILE A 132 -2.40 -0.32 -19.61
C ILE A 132 -1.36 -0.99 -18.71
N LEU A 133 -1.17 -2.30 -18.81
CA LEU A 133 -0.08 -3.00 -18.12
C LEU A 133 1.30 -2.48 -18.53
N ALA A 134 1.52 -2.15 -19.82
CA ALA A 134 2.73 -1.51 -20.26
C ALA A 134 2.90 -0.10 -19.67
N GLY A 135 1.78 0.62 -19.51
CA GLY A 135 1.76 1.92 -18.85
C GLY A 135 2.16 1.83 -17.38
N LEU A 136 1.66 0.81 -16.65
CA LEU A 136 2.07 0.54 -15.26
C LEU A 136 3.56 0.18 -15.17
N ASP A 137 4.06 -0.68 -16.08
CA ASP A 137 5.48 -1.01 -16.17
C ASP A 137 6.35 0.25 -16.37
N TYR A 138 5.90 1.15 -17.27
CA TYR A 138 6.61 2.41 -17.55
C TYR A 138 6.59 3.35 -16.34
N LEU A 139 5.44 3.52 -15.70
CA LEU A 139 5.30 4.32 -14.49
C LEU A 139 6.26 3.85 -13.39
N LEU A 140 6.26 2.55 -13.07
CA LEU A 140 7.14 1.99 -12.02
C LEU A 140 8.62 2.17 -12.37
N MET A 141 9.00 2.03 -13.64
CA MET A 141 10.37 2.33 -14.09
C MET A 141 10.73 3.81 -13.84
N GLU A 142 9.87 4.75 -14.23
CA GLU A 142 10.11 6.18 -14.05
C GLU A 142 10.11 6.61 -12.59
N MET A 143 9.27 6.01 -11.74
CA MET A 143 9.30 6.19 -10.29
C MET A 143 10.61 5.67 -9.69
N GLY A 144 11.06 4.49 -10.09
CA GLY A 144 12.33 3.92 -9.62
C GLY A 144 13.53 4.80 -9.95
N LYS A 145 13.62 5.39 -11.17
CA LYS A 145 14.65 6.36 -11.54
C LYS A 145 14.71 7.57 -10.61
N ARG A 146 13.56 8.00 -10.11
CA ARG A 146 13.40 9.15 -9.21
C ARG A 146 13.47 8.79 -7.73
N LYS A 147 13.73 7.51 -7.40
CA LYS A 147 13.69 6.98 -6.03
C LYS A 147 12.33 7.22 -5.35
N MET A 148 11.25 7.23 -6.11
CA MET A 148 9.89 7.23 -5.61
C MET A 148 9.40 5.81 -5.39
N VAL A 149 8.40 5.63 -4.55
CA VAL A 149 7.78 4.32 -4.27
C VAL A 149 6.27 4.36 -4.47
N ALA A 150 5.71 3.21 -4.83
CA ALA A 150 4.30 3.02 -5.12
C ALA A 150 3.61 2.17 -4.05
N VAL A 151 2.40 2.57 -3.65
CA VAL A 151 1.41 1.72 -2.98
C VAL A 151 0.41 1.28 -4.05
N LEU A 152 0.32 -0.02 -4.31
CA LEU A 152 -0.49 -0.59 -5.38
C LEU A 152 -1.73 -1.26 -4.80
N TYR A 153 -2.93 -0.69 -5.02
CA TYR A 153 -4.17 -1.31 -4.56
C TYR A 153 -4.82 -2.19 -5.62
N LEU A 154 -5.20 -3.42 -5.21
CA LEU A 154 -5.46 -4.57 -6.09
C LEU A 154 -6.95 -4.79 -6.37
N ASN A 155 -7.84 -4.15 -5.62
CA ASN A 155 -9.30 -4.28 -5.72
C ASN A 155 -9.97 -2.94 -5.36
N ASN A 156 -11.28 -2.87 -5.47
CA ASN A 156 -12.07 -1.74 -5.03
C ASN A 156 -13.42 -2.23 -4.49
N SER A 157 -13.91 -1.65 -3.41
CA SER A 157 -15.27 -1.94 -2.96
C SER A 157 -16.33 -1.14 -3.75
N TRP A 158 -15.91 -0.06 -4.40
CA TRP A 158 -16.76 0.84 -5.17
C TRP A 158 -16.75 0.57 -6.67
N GLU A 159 -17.83 0.98 -7.35
CA GLU A 159 -18.09 0.69 -8.76
C GLU A 159 -17.16 1.40 -9.75
N TRP A 160 -16.54 2.51 -9.34
CA TRP A 160 -15.82 3.41 -10.26
C TRP A 160 -14.58 2.78 -10.93
N SER A 161 -14.11 1.63 -10.44
CA SER A 161 -13.08 0.84 -11.12
C SER A 161 -13.44 -0.65 -11.24
N GLY A 162 -14.71 -1.01 -11.13
CA GLY A 162 -15.20 -2.39 -11.27
C GLY A 162 -15.30 -3.12 -9.93
N GLY A 163 -14.20 -3.63 -9.43
CA GLY A 163 -14.07 -4.14 -8.06
C GLY A 163 -15.05 -5.24 -7.66
N TYR A 164 -15.64 -5.12 -6.46
CA TYR A 164 -16.55 -6.13 -5.91
C TYR A 164 -17.69 -6.48 -6.86
N GLY A 165 -18.30 -5.48 -7.49
CA GLY A 165 -19.40 -5.69 -8.44
C GLY A 165 -18.96 -6.55 -9.62
N PHE A 166 -17.78 -6.26 -10.20
CA PHE A 166 -17.22 -7.03 -11.30
C PHE A 166 -17.00 -8.50 -10.94
N TYR A 167 -16.40 -8.77 -9.78
CA TYR A 167 -16.14 -10.15 -9.35
C TYR A 167 -17.42 -10.91 -9.03
N LEU A 168 -18.43 -10.26 -8.45
CA LEU A 168 -19.73 -10.87 -8.18
C LEU A 168 -20.50 -11.21 -9.47
N GLU A 169 -20.52 -10.30 -10.46
CA GLU A 169 -21.13 -10.56 -11.77
C GLU A 169 -20.49 -11.82 -12.43
N HIS A 170 -19.16 -11.90 -12.43
CA HIS A 170 -18.46 -13.03 -13.02
C HIS A 170 -18.51 -14.30 -12.15
N ALA A 171 -18.85 -14.18 -10.88
CA ALA A 171 -19.20 -15.31 -10.03
C ALA A 171 -20.61 -15.87 -10.30
N GLY A 172 -21.43 -15.15 -11.08
CA GLY A 172 -22.78 -15.55 -11.43
C GLY A 172 -23.86 -15.05 -10.48
N MET A 173 -23.56 -14.01 -9.67
CA MET A 173 -24.50 -13.42 -8.71
C MET A 173 -25.52 -12.46 -9.34
N GLY A 174 -25.47 -12.28 -10.66
CA GLY A 174 -26.29 -11.32 -11.39
C GLY A 174 -25.52 -10.05 -11.73
N LYS A 175 -26.23 -9.09 -12.35
CA LYS A 175 -25.66 -7.80 -12.75
C LYS A 175 -25.54 -6.86 -11.56
N ALA A 176 -24.38 -6.26 -11.36
CA ALA A 176 -24.15 -5.27 -10.30
C ALA A 176 -24.98 -4.00 -10.56
N PRO A 177 -25.73 -3.50 -9.58
CA PRO A 177 -26.41 -2.22 -9.67
C PRO A 177 -25.41 -1.08 -9.88
N ARG A 178 -25.84 -0.05 -10.59
CA ARG A 178 -25.07 1.17 -10.83
C ARG A 178 -25.57 2.29 -9.92
N PRO A 179 -24.75 2.87 -9.03
CA PRO A 179 -25.22 3.90 -8.11
C PRO A 179 -25.94 5.07 -8.77
N ASN A 180 -25.51 5.49 -9.97
CA ASN A 180 -26.11 6.60 -10.71
C ASN A 180 -27.48 6.25 -11.35
N GLU A 181 -27.78 4.96 -11.54
CA GLU A 181 -29.01 4.46 -12.16
C GLU A 181 -29.96 3.85 -11.11
N ASP A 182 -29.39 3.03 -10.21
CA ASP A 182 -30.14 2.19 -9.26
C ASP A 182 -30.04 2.72 -7.82
N GLY A 183 -29.17 3.69 -7.56
CA GLY A 183 -28.89 4.26 -6.24
C GLY A 183 -27.86 3.48 -5.44
N TYR A 184 -27.14 4.18 -4.53
CA TYR A 184 -26.15 3.59 -3.65
C TYR A 184 -26.70 2.47 -2.74
N PRO A 185 -27.93 2.54 -2.17
CA PRO A 185 -28.45 1.46 -1.34
C PRO A 185 -28.56 0.12 -2.08
N ALA A 186 -29.01 0.12 -3.34
CA ALA A 186 -29.10 -1.10 -4.16
C ALA A 186 -27.71 -1.67 -4.44
N PHE A 187 -26.74 -0.80 -4.78
CA PHE A 187 -25.35 -1.19 -4.99
C PHE A 187 -24.73 -1.79 -3.72
N MET A 188 -24.81 -1.10 -2.57
CA MET A 188 -24.22 -1.57 -1.31
C MET A 188 -24.83 -2.90 -0.86
N ASN A 189 -26.14 -3.08 -1.00
CA ASN A 189 -26.80 -4.36 -0.70
C ASN A 189 -26.29 -5.49 -1.60
N PHE A 190 -26.05 -5.22 -2.87
CA PHE A 190 -25.49 -6.22 -3.80
C PHE A 190 -24.04 -6.57 -3.45
N VAL A 191 -23.17 -5.57 -3.25
CA VAL A 191 -21.74 -5.80 -3.03
C VAL A 191 -21.41 -6.32 -1.62
N SER A 192 -22.31 -6.21 -0.64
CA SER A 192 -22.14 -6.85 0.68
C SER A 192 -21.99 -8.37 0.59
N GLN A 193 -22.54 -8.99 -0.46
CA GLN A 193 -22.40 -10.42 -0.73
C GLN A 193 -20.94 -10.83 -1.06
N TYR A 194 -20.10 -9.87 -1.44
CA TYR A 194 -18.70 -10.14 -1.79
C TYR A 194 -17.95 -10.81 -0.63
N ALA A 195 -18.18 -10.35 0.61
CA ALA A 195 -17.50 -10.86 1.79
C ALA A 195 -17.59 -12.40 1.95
N SER A 196 -18.69 -13.02 1.49
CA SER A 196 -18.92 -14.46 1.59
C SER A 196 -18.88 -15.22 0.26
N CYS A 197 -18.67 -14.53 -0.87
CA CYS A 197 -18.69 -15.16 -2.20
C CYS A 197 -17.33 -15.78 -2.57
N GLN A 198 -17.10 -17.03 -2.19
CA GLN A 198 -15.88 -17.80 -2.45
C GLN A 198 -15.44 -17.72 -3.93
N LYS A 199 -16.39 -17.84 -4.86
CA LYS A 199 -16.07 -17.81 -6.31
C LYS A 199 -15.56 -16.44 -6.75
N ALA A 200 -16.09 -15.35 -6.21
CA ALA A 200 -15.59 -14.00 -6.44
C ALA A 200 -14.17 -13.83 -5.88
N HIS A 201 -13.91 -14.36 -4.70
CA HIS A 201 -12.55 -14.35 -4.11
C HIS A 201 -11.55 -15.13 -4.97
N GLU A 202 -11.92 -16.29 -5.51
CA GLU A 202 -11.02 -17.07 -6.38
C GLU A 202 -10.65 -16.31 -7.66
N LEU A 203 -11.60 -15.61 -8.27
CA LEU A 203 -11.32 -14.75 -9.43
C LEU A 203 -10.34 -13.61 -9.06
N PHE A 204 -10.56 -12.96 -7.93
CA PHE A 204 -9.64 -11.95 -7.40
C PHE A 204 -8.26 -12.54 -7.08
N TYR A 205 -8.18 -13.69 -6.43
CA TYR A 205 -6.90 -14.34 -6.11
C TYR A 205 -6.11 -14.72 -7.36
N ASN A 206 -6.77 -15.07 -8.46
CA ASN A 206 -6.10 -15.30 -9.74
C ASN A 206 -5.48 -14.01 -10.29
N TYR A 207 -6.18 -12.89 -10.18
CA TYR A 207 -5.64 -11.58 -10.52
C TYR A 207 -4.43 -11.20 -9.64
N VAL A 208 -4.53 -11.40 -8.33
CA VAL A 208 -3.41 -11.18 -7.39
C VAL A 208 -2.17 -11.99 -7.81
N ARG A 209 -2.33 -13.28 -8.12
CA ARG A 209 -1.20 -14.11 -8.59
C ARG A 209 -0.58 -13.57 -9.86
N PHE A 210 -1.39 -13.15 -10.80
CA PHE A 210 -0.92 -12.59 -12.07
C PHE A 210 -0.09 -11.31 -11.83
N ILE A 211 -0.63 -10.33 -11.10
CA ILE A 211 0.01 -9.02 -10.98
C ILE A 211 1.29 -9.08 -10.14
N LEU A 212 1.31 -9.82 -9.03
CA LEU A 212 2.48 -9.93 -8.17
C LEU A 212 3.66 -10.64 -8.86
N THR A 213 3.36 -11.59 -9.75
CA THR A 213 4.40 -12.35 -10.46
C THR A 213 4.79 -11.75 -11.82
N ARG A 214 4.12 -10.64 -12.22
CA ARG A 214 4.42 -9.93 -13.46
C ARG A 214 5.88 -9.50 -13.51
N THR A 215 6.49 -9.62 -14.69
CA THR A 215 7.81 -9.05 -14.98
C THR A 215 7.64 -7.73 -15.73
N ASN A 216 8.16 -6.65 -15.18
CA ASN A 216 8.17 -5.33 -15.81
C ASN A 216 8.91 -5.40 -17.14
N ARG A 217 8.27 -4.97 -18.23
CA ARG A 217 8.84 -5.07 -19.59
C ARG A 217 10.05 -4.17 -19.81
N TYR A 218 10.20 -3.10 -19.04
CA TYR A 218 11.32 -2.15 -19.18
C TYR A 218 12.47 -2.51 -18.25
N THR A 219 12.22 -2.74 -16.96
CA THR A 219 13.25 -3.01 -15.96
C THR A 219 13.68 -4.48 -15.91
N LYS A 220 12.90 -5.39 -16.49
CA LYS A 220 13.06 -6.85 -16.44
C LYS A 220 12.99 -7.45 -15.03
N LYS A 221 12.60 -6.65 -14.02
CA LYS A 221 12.37 -7.12 -12.66
C LYS A 221 10.94 -7.66 -12.51
N LYS A 222 10.77 -8.69 -11.70
CA LYS A 222 9.43 -9.06 -11.24
C LYS A 222 8.91 -8.00 -10.27
N TYR A 223 7.61 -7.73 -10.29
CA TYR A 223 7.03 -6.73 -9.40
C TYR A 223 7.32 -7.01 -7.92
N LYS A 224 7.22 -8.27 -7.50
CA LYS A 224 7.59 -8.70 -6.14
C LYS A 224 9.07 -8.52 -5.76
N ASP A 225 9.92 -8.14 -6.70
CA ASP A 225 11.35 -7.92 -6.52
C ASP A 225 11.75 -6.47 -6.88
N ASP A 226 10.76 -5.57 -7.12
CA ASP A 226 11.02 -4.19 -7.53
C ASP A 226 10.88 -3.21 -6.35
N PRO A 227 11.99 -2.63 -5.86
CA PRO A 227 11.96 -1.70 -4.73
C PRO A 227 11.28 -0.35 -5.04
N ALA A 228 10.85 -0.10 -6.28
CA ALA A 228 9.96 1.00 -6.60
C ALA A 228 8.52 0.75 -6.11
N ILE A 229 8.19 -0.46 -5.67
CA ILE A 229 6.95 -0.78 -4.98
C ILE A 229 7.24 -0.77 -3.47
N MET A 230 6.44 -0.05 -2.70
CA MET A 230 6.46 -0.07 -1.24
C MET A 230 5.55 -1.14 -0.68
N SER A 231 4.32 -1.18 -1.19
CA SER A 231 3.26 -1.96 -0.58
C SER A 231 2.26 -2.49 -1.60
N TRP A 232 1.75 -3.69 -1.32
CA TRP A 232 0.52 -4.21 -1.87
C TRP A 232 -0.63 -3.84 -0.93
N GLN A 233 -1.67 -3.28 -1.49
CA GLN A 233 -2.87 -2.93 -0.76
C GLN A 233 -4.03 -3.81 -1.25
N ILE A 234 -4.76 -4.46 -0.33
CA ILE A 234 -5.78 -5.44 -0.71
C ILE A 234 -6.86 -4.80 -1.58
N GLY A 235 -7.25 -3.57 -1.27
CA GLY A 235 -8.21 -2.85 -2.09
C GLY A 235 -8.28 -1.36 -1.77
N ASN A 236 -9.07 -0.64 -2.55
CA ASN A 236 -9.54 0.69 -2.21
C ASN A 236 -10.80 0.54 -1.36
N GLU A 237 -10.72 1.06 -0.14
CA GLU A 237 -11.83 1.09 0.82
C GLU A 237 -12.57 -0.25 0.97
N PRO A 238 -11.87 -1.37 1.24
CA PRO A 238 -12.55 -2.62 1.52
C PRO A 238 -13.56 -2.43 2.65
N ARG A 239 -14.82 -2.84 2.41
CA ARG A 239 -15.92 -2.62 3.34
C ARG A 239 -16.81 -3.86 3.41
N ALA A 240 -17.38 -4.11 4.58
CA ALA A 240 -18.34 -5.19 4.79
C ALA A 240 -19.73 -4.87 4.23
N PHE A 241 -20.12 -3.60 4.23
CA PHE A 241 -21.44 -3.07 3.83
C PHE A 241 -22.63 -3.55 4.69
N SER A 242 -22.39 -4.39 5.68
CA SER A 242 -23.35 -4.73 6.74
C SER A 242 -22.64 -5.33 7.95
N LYS A 243 -23.26 -5.23 9.12
CA LYS A 243 -22.71 -5.82 10.36
C LYS A 243 -22.69 -7.34 10.30
N GLU A 244 -23.66 -7.94 9.65
CA GLU A 244 -23.79 -9.40 9.46
C GLU A 244 -22.64 -9.95 8.62
N ALA A 245 -22.12 -9.15 7.69
CA ALA A 245 -21.01 -9.53 6.82
C ALA A 245 -19.62 -9.42 7.49
N LEU A 246 -19.49 -8.74 8.63
CA LEU A 246 -18.19 -8.51 9.29
C LEU A 246 -17.36 -9.79 9.50
N PRO A 247 -17.91 -10.91 10.03
CA PRO A 247 -17.08 -12.11 10.24
C PRO A 247 -16.53 -12.69 8.93
N ALA A 248 -17.32 -12.67 7.85
CA ALA A 248 -16.89 -13.14 6.54
C ALA A 248 -15.87 -12.17 5.91
N PHE A 249 -16.04 -10.88 6.11
CA PHE A 249 -15.14 -9.82 5.69
C PHE A 249 -13.76 -9.93 6.35
N GLU A 250 -13.71 -10.09 7.68
CA GLU A 250 -12.45 -10.32 8.42
C GLU A 250 -11.72 -11.56 7.88
N LYS A 251 -12.46 -12.66 7.67
CA LYS A 251 -11.91 -13.90 7.11
C LYS A 251 -11.33 -13.69 5.72
N TRP A 252 -12.06 -13.02 4.82
CA TRP A 252 -11.59 -12.75 3.46
C TRP A 252 -10.31 -11.91 3.46
N LEU A 253 -10.23 -10.86 4.27
CA LEU A 253 -9.03 -10.02 4.36
C LEU A 253 -7.81 -10.82 4.87
N ALA A 254 -8.01 -11.71 5.85
CA ALA A 254 -6.96 -12.58 6.35
C ALA A 254 -6.49 -13.59 5.29
N GLU A 255 -7.39 -14.14 4.48
CA GLU A 255 -7.04 -15.03 3.37
C GLU A 255 -6.31 -14.29 2.25
N ALA A 256 -6.76 -13.09 1.87
CA ALA A 256 -6.13 -12.24 0.87
C ALA A 256 -4.71 -11.83 1.29
N SER A 257 -4.53 -11.34 2.52
CA SER A 257 -3.22 -10.96 3.05
C SER A 257 -2.26 -12.15 3.11
N LYS A 258 -2.75 -13.32 3.53
CA LYS A 258 -1.98 -14.58 3.53
C LYS A 258 -1.53 -14.99 2.12
N LEU A 259 -2.41 -14.87 1.13
CA LEU A 259 -2.06 -15.16 -0.27
C LEU A 259 -0.96 -14.21 -0.75
N ILE A 260 -1.13 -12.89 -0.58
CA ILE A 260 -0.13 -11.89 -0.99
C ILE A 260 1.21 -12.20 -0.31
N ARG A 261 1.23 -12.41 1.00
CA ARG A 261 2.44 -12.75 1.75
C ARG A 261 3.08 -14.06 1.32
N SER A 262 2.31 -15.02 0.83
CA SER A 262 2.85 -16.28 0.30
C SER A 262 3.62 -16.09 -1.02
N LEU A 263 3.22 -15.11 -1.83
CA LEU A 263 3.81 -14.78 -3.12
C LEU A 263 4.97 -13.79 -3.02
N ASP A 264 4.90 -12.90 -2.02
CA ASP A 264 5.84 -11.80 -1.83
C ASP A 264 6.28 -11.67 -0.37
N LYS A 265 7.59 -11.73 -0.15
CA LYS A 265 8.23 -11.60 1.17
C LYS A 265 8.92 -10.25 1.38
N ASN A 266 8.98 -9.42 0.35
CA ASN A 266 9.76 -8.19 0.31
C ASN A 266 8.92 -6.96 0.64
N HIS A 267 7.72 -6.87 0.07
CA HIS A 267 6.89 -5.67 0.17
C HIS A 267 5.96 -5.69 1.39
N LEU A 268 5.60 -4.51 1.82
CA LEU A 268 4.59 -4.31 2.85
C LEU A 268 3.20 -4.68 2.31
N ILE A 269 2.30 -4.99 3.23
CA ILE A 269 0.89 -5.28 2.92
C ILE A 269 0.03 -4.41 3.83
N SER A 270 -0.99 -3.77 3.25
CA SER A 270 -2.02 -3.05 3.96
C SER A 270 -3.41 -3.35 3.41
N ILE A 271 -4.42 -2.92 4.11
CA ILE A 271 -5.81 -3.19 3.75
C ILE A 271 -6.30 -2.18 2.71
N GLY A 272 -5.98 -0.89 2.89
CA GLY A 272 -6.54 0.25 2.16
C GLY A 272 -7.91 0.68 2.71
N SER A 273 -8.12 0.49 4.02
CA SER A 273 -9.38 0.72 4.71
C SER A 273 -9.62 2.19 5.02
N GLU A 274 -10.88 2.58 5.08
CA GLU A 274 -11.30 3.87 5.64
C GLU A 274 -11.06 3.95 7.16
N GLY A 275 -10.72 2.85 7.82
CA GLY A 275 -10.65 2.73 9.27
C GLY A 275 -11.89 2.00 9.82
N SER A 276 -12.35 2.39 11.01
CA SER A 276 -13.55 1.82 11.63
C SER A 276 -14.81 2.02 10.78
N TRP A 277 -14.85 3.08 9.95
CA TRP A 277 -15.96 3.32 9.02
C TRP A 277 -16.14 2.15 8.03
N GLY A 278 -15.05 1.61 7.48
CA GLY A 278 -15.07 0.41 6.62
C GLY A 278 -15.50 -0.88 7.36
N CYS A 279 -15.51 -0.85 8.68
CA CYS A 279 -15.93 -1.94 9.58
C CYS A 279 -17.28 -1.63 10.26
N GLU A 280 -18.19 -0.92 9.59
CA GLU A 280 -19.51 -0.56 10.11
C GLU A 280 -19.44 0.18 11.47
N ASN A 281 -18.43 1.03 11.65
CA ASN A 281 -18.07 1.75 12.88
C ASN A 281 -17.65 0.86 14.05
N ASP A 282 -17.22 -0.38 13.79
CA ASP A 282 -16.63 -1.27 14.79
C ASP A 282 -15.11 -1.13 14.84
N ILE A 283 -14.60 -0.31 15.76
CA ILE A 283 -13.16 -0.11 15.97
C ILE A 283 -12.44 -1.38 16.42
N GLN A 284 -13.14 -2.31 17.08
CA GLN A 284 -12.55 -3.59 17.51
C GLN A 284 -12.38 -4.54 16.32
N CYS A 285 -13.34 -4.54 15.38
CA CYS A 285 -13.18 -5.24 14.12
C CYS A 285 -11.97 -4.68 13.33
N TYR A 286 -11.86 -3.36 13.22
CA TYR A 286 -10.69 -2.72 12.60
C TYR A 286 -9.38 -3.14 13.26
N GLU A 287 -9.33 -3.15 14.61
CA GLU A 287 -8.14 -3.60 15.37
C GLU A 287 -7.79 -5.06 15.06
N ARG A 288 -8.77 -5.98 15.07
CA ARG A 288 -8.52 -7.40 14.74
C ARG A 288 -7.97 -7.59 13.33
N ILE A 289 -8.52 -6.88 12.35
CA ILE A 289 -8.06 -6.93 10.96
C ILE A 289 -6.63 -6.39 10.86
N CYS A 290 -6.37 -5.23 11.45
CA CYS A 290 -5.04 -4.61 11.44
C CYS A 290 -3.99 -5.43 12.22
N ALA A 291 -4.40 -6.18 13.24
CA ALA A 291 -3.52 -7.05 14.02
C ALA A 291 -3.07 -8.31 13.28
N ASP A 292 -3.68 -8.67 12.13
CA ASP A 292 -3.24 -9.82 11.33
C ASP A 292 -1.74 -9.74 11.05
N LYS A 293 -1.05 -10.86 11.22
CA LYS A 293 0.42 -10.94 11.10
C LYS A 293 0.96 -10.65 9.71
N ASN A 294 0.13 -10.73 8.68
CA ASN A 294 0.53 -10.44 7.30
C ASN A 294 0.32 -8.96 6.93
N ILE A 295 -0.45 -8.20 7.72
CA ILE A 295 -0.65 -6.77 7.54
C ILE A 295 0.48 -6.03 8.26
N ASP A 296 1.15 -5.11 7.59
CA ASP A 296 2.33 -4.42 8.12
C ASP A 296 2.00 -3.03 8.68
N TYR A 297 0.97 -2.36 8.17
CA TYR A 297 0.57 -1.03 8.61
C TYR A 297 -0.93 -0.80 8.43
N CYS A 298 -1.45 0.17 9.14
CA CYS A 298 -2.86 0.54 9.18
C CYS A 298 -3.15 1.73 8.25
N ASN A 299 -4.39 1.82 7.78
CA ASN A 299 -4.86 2.90 6.92
C ASN A 299 -6.12 3.53 7.49
N ILE A 300 -6.30 4.82 7.25
CA ILE A 300 -7.56 5.54 7.40
C ILE A 300 -7.79 6.47 6.21
N HIS A 301 -9.06 6.71 5.90
CA HIS A 301 -9.54 7.73 4.97
C HIS A 301 -10.46 8.68 5.73
N LEU A 302 -10.52 9.93 5.32
CA LEU A 302 -11.28 10.97 5.99
C LEU A 302 -11.98 11.87 4.97
N TRP A 303 -13.30 11.67 4.85
CA TRP A 303 -14.15 12.39 3.93
C TRP A 303 -15.31 13.10 4.68
N PRO A 304 -15.06 14.23 5.37
CA PRO A 304 -16.05 14.89 6.21
C PRO A 304 -17.39 15.16 5.53
N TYR A 305 -17.37 15.59 4.28
CA TYR A 305 -18.58 15.78 3.50
C TYR A 305 -19.35 14.46 3.30
N ASN A 306 -18.68 13.41 2.85
CA ASN A 306 -19.30 12.11 2.59
C ASN A 306 -19.86 11.47 3.86
N TRP A 307 -19.26 11.79 5.02
CA TRP A 307 -19.67 11.28 6.32
C TRP A 307 -20.63 12.22 7.07
N SER A 308 -21.17 13.23 6.38
CA SER A 308 -22.12 14.19 6.93
C SER A 308 -21.59 15.00 8.13
N TRP A 309 -20.26 15.16 8.21
CA TRP A 309 -19.62 16.07 9.19
C TRP A 309 -19.61 17.51 8.71
N ALA A 310 -19.90 17.74 7.43
CA ALA A 310 -20.03 19.05 6.83
C ALA A 310 -21.16 19.02 5.79
N ARG A 311 -22.02 20.05 5.82
CA ARG A 311 -23.13 20.21 4.87
C ARG A 311 -22.64 20.92 3.60
N PRO A 312 -23.19 20.58 2.42
CA PRO A 312 -22.71 21.11 1.14
C PRO A 312 -22.81 22.63 1.00
N ASP A 313 -23.81 23.23 1.64
CA ASP A 313 -24.11 24.67 1.63
C ASP A 313 -23.54 25.43 2.85
N HIS A 314 -22.87 24.75 3.79
CA HIS A 314 -22.31 25.30 5.02
C HIS A 314 -20.87 24.84 5.29
N LEU A 315 -20.08 24.67 4.23
CA LEU A 315 -18.73 24.08 4.34
C LEU A 315 -17.78 24.92 5.20
N ILE A 316 -17.89 26.24 5.17
CA ILE A 316 -17.06 27.14 5.98
C ILE A 316 -17.53 27.10 7.46
N GLU A 317 -18.80 27.17 7.69
CA GLU A 317 -19.40 27.18 9.04
C GLU A 317 -19.19 25.84 9.75
N ASP A 318 -19.26 24.73 9.01
CA ASP A 318 -19.09 23.37 9.56
C ASP A 318 -17.63 22.94 9.68
N LEU A 319 -16.67 23.77 9.23
CA LEU A 319 -15.23 23.44 9.26
C LEU A 319 -14.75 23.04 10.66
N GLY A 320 -15.19 23.78 11.69
CA GLY A 320 -14.82 23.48 13.07
C GLY A 320 -15.27 22.10 13.54
N VAL A 321 -16.48 21.69 13.15
CA VAL A 321 -17.04 20.35 13.45
C VAL A 321 -16.28 19.27 12.69
N ALA A 322 -16.03 19.50 11.41
CA ALA A 322 -15.25 18.58 10.57
C ALA A 322 -13.84 18.36 11.14
N CYS A 323 -13.15 19.43 11.53
CA CYS A 323 -11.83 19.35 12.16
C CYS A 323 -11.84 18.58 13.48
N LYS A 324 -12.82 18.84 14.34
CA LYS A 324 -12.97 18.14 15.63
C LYS A 324 -13.16 16.63 15.42
N ASN A 325 -14.12 16.25 14.59
CA ASN A 325 -14.42 14.84 14.30
C ASN A 325 -13.23 14.14 13.63
N THR A 326 -12.51 14.84 12.75
CA THR A 326 -11.26 14.35 12.13
C THR A 326 -10.22 14.01 13.18
N LYS A 327 -10.00 14.91 14.16
CA LYS A 327 -9.04 14.66 15.23
C LYS A 327 -9.42 13.47 16.10
N GLU A 328 -10.68 13.40 16.53
CA GLU A 328 -11.19 12.28 17.34
C GLU A 328 -11.02 10.95 16.60
N TYR A 329 -11.34 10.92 15.32
CA TYR A 329 -11.17 9.72 14.50
C TYR A 329 -9.70 9.30 14.38
N ILE A 330 -8.79 10.24 14.15
CA ILE A 330 -7.34 9.96 14.11
C ILE A 330 -6.85 9.45 15.46
N ASP A 331 -7.23 10.10 16.56
CA ASP A 331 -6.80 9.73 17.91
C ASP A 331 -7.23 8.29 18.27
N ASP A 332 -8.46 7.90 17.96
CA ASP A 332 -8.97 6.54 18.20
C ASP A 332 -8.15 5.49 17.43
N HIS A 333 -7.84 5.77 16.16
CA HIS A 333 -7.06 4.84 15.32
C HIS A 333 -5.59 4.81 15.71
N LEU A 334 -5.00 5.92 16.19
CA LEU A 334 -3.67 5.96 16.75
C LEU A 334 -3.57 5.08 18.00
N GLN A 335 -4.59 5.07 18.87
CA GLN A 335 -4.62 4.19 20.04
C GLN A 335 -4.62 2.70 19.63
N VAL A 336 -5.36 2.34 18.57
CA VAL A 336 -5.31 0.98 18.00
C VAL A 336 -3.90 0.66 17.54
N CYS A 337 -3.32 1.52 16.70
CA CYS A 337 -1.99 1.32 16.13
C CYS A 337 -0.91 1.19 17.22
N ALA A 338 -1.05 1.96 18.30
CA ALA A 338 -0.20 1.88 19.46
C ALA A 338 -0.22 0.48 20.12
N ARG A 339 -1.41 -0.06 20.35
CA ARG A 339 -1.57 -1.38 20.97
C ARG A 339 -0.97 -2.49 20.12
N ILE A 340 -1.18 -2.44 18.80
CA ILE A 340 -0.70 -3.47 17.87
C ILE A 340 0.70 -3.19 17.30
N LYS A 341 1.33 -2.05 17.64
CA LYS A 341 2.67 -1.63 17.24
C LYS A 341 2.86 -1.58 15.71
N LYS A 342 1.91 -0.96 15.00
CA LYS A 342 1.97 -0.76 13.56
C LYS A 342 1.80 0.72 13.22
N PRO A 343 2.46 1.23 12.16
CA PRO A 343 2.27 2.61 11.74
C PRO A 343 0.86 2.84 11.19
N LEU A 344 0.37 4.07 11.32
CA LEU A 344 -0.87 4.54 10.72
C LEU A 344 -0.57 5.46 9.54
N VAL A 345 -1.27 5.26 8.43
CA VAL A 345 -1.23 6.14 7.26
C VAL A 345 -2.62 6.68 6.99
N MET A 346 -2.77 8.00 6.97
CA MET A 346 -3.94 8.65 6.39
C MET A 346 -3.73 8.76 4.88
N GLU A 347 -4.39 7.89 4.12
CA GLU A 347 -4.14 7.75 2.68
C GLU A 347 -5.03 8.62 1.82
N GLU A 348 -6.22 8.92 2.32
CA GLU A 348 -7.17 9.79 1.65
C GLU A 348 -7.79 10.76 2.65
N PHE A 349 -7.89 12.00 2.23
CA PHE A 349 -8.69 13.01 2.88
C PHE A 349 -9.07 14.10 1.89
N GLY A 350 -10.17 14.77 2.15
CA GLY A 350 -10.59 15.84 1.25
C GLY A 350 -11.70 16.69 1.84
N TYR A 351 -11.84 17.87 1.28
CA TYR A 351 -12.89 18.82 1.58
C TYR A 351 -13.30 19.54 0.31
N PRO A 352 -14.60 19.73 0.03
CA PRO A 352 -15.04 20.38 -1.20
C PRO A 352 -14.61 21.85 -1.27
N ARG A 353 -14.66 22.44 -2.46
CA ARG A 353 -14.63 23.89 -2.63
C ARG A 353 -15.90 24.50 -2.04
N ASP A 354 -15.80 25.75 -1.62
CA ASP A 354 -16.89 26.47 -0.99
C ASP A 354 -18.14 26.47 -1.89
N GLY A 355 -19.31 26.29 -1.27
CA GLY A 355 -20.58 26.10 -1.96
C GLY A 355 -20.67 24.80 -2.77
N PHE A 356 -19.85 23.79 -2.45
CA PHE A 356 -19.77 22.50 -3.18
C PHE A 356 -19.58 22.68 -4.70
N SER A 357 -18.85 23.69 -5.09
CA SER A 357 -18.65 24.07 -6.48
C SER A 357 -17.45 23.36 -7.12
N PHE A 358 -17.63 22.96 -8.39
CA PHE A 358 -16.54 22.45 -9.23
C PHE A 358 -15.90 23.54 -10.11
N SER A 359 -16.39 24.79 -10.02
CA SER A 359 -15.82 25.90 -10.78
C SER A 359 -14.41 26.25 -10.28
N PRO A 360 -13.41 26.40 -11.18
CA PRO A 360 -12.09 26.90 -10.80
C PRO A 360 -12.11 28.29 -10.16
N SER A 361 -13.14 29.09 -10.40
CA SER A 361 -13.31 30.45 -9.85
C SER A 361 -13.93 30.48 -8.46
N SER A 362 -14.48 29.34 -7.93
CA SER A 362 -15.01 29.31 -6.57
C SER A 362 -13.88 29.39 -5.53
N THR A 363 -14.19 30.01 -4.40
CA THR A 363 -13.25 30.07 -3.26
C THR A 363 -12.96 28.70 -2.68
N THR A 364 -11.95 28.61 -1.85
CA THR A 364 -11.45 27.38 -1.24
C THR A 364 -11.15 27.55 0.24
N GLU A 365 -11.80 28.52 0.89
CA GLU A 365 -11.53 28.88 2.28
C GLU A 365 -11.73 27.71 3.24
N GLY A 366 -12.88 27.05 3.15
CA GLY A 366 -13.16 25.85 3.95
C GLY A 366 -12.19 24.70 3.65
N ARG A 367 -11.94 24.44 2.37
CA ARG A 367 -11.01 23.39 1.93
C ARG A 367 -9.57 23.64 2.40
N ASP A 368 -9.06 24.85 2.18
CA ASP A 368 -7.68 25.18 2.52
C ASP A 368 -7.49 25.23 4.05
N GLY A 369 -8.53 25.64 4.80
CA GLY A 369 -8.58 25.55 6.26
C GLY A 369 -8.52 24.11 6.76
N TYR A 370 -9.31 23.21 6.16
CA TYR A 370 -9.30 21.79 6.48
C TYR A 370 -7.95 21.14 6.17
N TYR A 371 -7.38 21.38 4.99
CA TYR A 371 -6.07 20.84 4.61
C TYR A 371 -4.96 21.31 5.53
N LYS A 372 -4.93 22.63 5.86
CA LYS A 372 -3.98 23.17 6.82
C LYS A 372 -4.07 22.46 8.18
N TYR A 373 -5.29 22.23 8.66
CA TYR A 373 -5.51 21.51 9.92
C TYR A 373 -5.00 20.09 9.89
N VAL A 374 -5.35 19.33 8.84
CA VAL A 374 -4.90 17.95 8.67
C VAL A 374 -3.38 17.85 8.59
N PHE A 375 -2.73 18.71 7.80
CA PHE A 375 -1.27 18.72 7.71
C PHE A 375 -0.61 19.10 9.04
N SER A 376 -1.22 19.98 9.85
CA SER A 376 -0.69 20.28 11.18
C SER A 376 -0.76 19.07 12.10
N LEU A 377 -1.89 18.33 12.12
CA LEU A 377 -2.02 17.10 12.92
C LEU A 377 -0.98 16.05 12.54
N VAL A 378 -0.77 15.82 11.24
CA VAL A 378 0.24 14.87 10.76
C VAL A 378 1.66 15.32 11.14
N GLY A 379 1.95 16.63 11.00
CA GLY A 379 3.23 17.23 11.38
C GLY A 379 3.51 17.09 12.88
N ASP A 380 2.54 17.41 13.72
CA ASP A 380 2.65 17.31 15.19
C ASP A 380 2.87 15.85 15.64
N ASN A 381 2.15 14.90 15.04
CA ASN A 381 2.34 13.49 15.32
C ASN A 381 3.75 13.01 14.89
N ALA A 382 4.22 13.37 13.70
CA ALA A 382 5.55 13.01 13.22
C ALA A 382 6.67 13.64 14.08
N GLU A 383 6.49 14.86 14.60
CA GLU A 383 7.46 15.49 15.52
C GLU A 383 7.48 14.82 16.88
N THR A 384 6.31 14.47 17.41
CA THR A 384 6.17 13.76 18.68
C THR A 384 6.86 12.41 18.59
N ASP A 385 6.69 11.71 17.49
CA ASP A 385 7.33 10.45 17.20
C ASP A 385 8.86 10.58 17.12
N ARG A 386 9.39 11.54 16.36
CA ARG A 386 10.83 11.81 16.29
C ARG A 386 11.45 12.11 17.65
N LYS A 387 10.71 12.79 18.53
CA LYS A 387 11.16 13.08 19.92
C LYS A 387 11.06 11.86 20.82
N SER A 388 10.18 10.90 20.50
CA SER A 388 9.96 9.67 21.28
C SER A 388 10.94 8.54 20.94
N VAL A 389 11.69 8.62 19.85
CA VAL A 389 12.76 7.65 19.47
C VAL A 389 13.89 7.60 20.52
N GLY A 390 13.89 8.49 21.53
CA GLY A 390 14.73 8.39 22.73
C GLY A 390 14.00 7.88 24.00
N ARG A 391 12.68 7.66 23.93
CA ARG A 391 11.85 7.10 25.02
C ARG A 391 10.66 6.39 24.38
N GLU A 392 10.51 5.11 24.66
CA GLU A 392 9.39 4.27 24.23
C GLU A 392 8.06 5.02 24.13
N ARG A 393 7.60 5.38 22.92
CA ARG A 393 6.21 5.73 22.57
C ARG A 393 6.06 5.88 21.05
N VAL A 394 5.24 5.14 20.56
CA VAL A 394 4.04 5.17 19.72
C VAL A 394 3.91 6.37 18.73
N CYS A 395 3.92 6.04 17.45
CA CYS A 395 3.33 6.83 16.36
C CYS A 395 1.85 6.58 16.25
#